data_02676b31dfd5a9308730e6393f24399f
#
_entry.id   02676b31dfd5a9308730e6393f24399f
#
_cell.length_a   1.000
_cell.length_b   1.000
_cell.length_c   1.000
_cell.angle_alpha   90.00
_cell.angle_beta   90.00
_cell.angle_gamma   90.00
#
_symmetry.space_group_name_H-M   'P 1'
#
loop_
_entity.id
_entity.type
_entity.pdbx_description
1 polymer ?
#
loop_
_entity_poly.entity_id
_entity_poly.type
_entity_poly.pdbx_seq_one_letter_code
_entity_poly.pdbx_strand_id
1 'polypeptide(L)'
;MGNEENERYQKAIEGVETDIEIVPSALKHGKTAADILSVLERAIYDETLTADSNKTLVVGFDANANLTEIIFLVLAEGQIVVYHAMPCRKMYMEKAISR
;
A
#
# COMPACT_ATOMS: atom_id res chain seq x y z
N MET A 1 15.64 8.32 -8.59
CA MET A 1 16.04 6.97 -8.40
C MET A 1 15.15 6.23 -7.42
N GLY A 2 14.48 5.23 -7.88
CA GLY A 2 13.62 4.44 -7.03
C GLY A 2 14.44 3.57 -6.10
N ASN A 3 13.84 3.15 -5.01
CA ASN A 3 14.46 2.18 -4.12
C ASN A 3 13.87 0.81 -4.42
N GLU A 4 14.43 -0.19 -3.80
CA GLU A 4 13.99 -1.56 -4.06
C GLU A 4 12.54 -1.78 -3.70
N GLU A 5 12.06 -1.10 -2.66
CA GLU A 5 10.67 -1.26 -2.25
C GLU A 5 9.72 -0.73 -3.27
N ASN A 6 9.99 0.47 -3.81
CA ASN A 6 9.17 1.02 -4.86
C ASN A 6 9.11 0.08 -6.06
N GLU A 7 10.25 -0.48 -6.42
CA GLU A 7 10.29 -1.39 -7.54
C GLU A 7 9.47 -2.64 -7.30
N ARG A 8 9.47 -3.13 -6.06
CA ARG A 8 8.77 -4.36 -5.74
C ARG A 8 7.26 -4.21 -5.88
N TYR A 9 6.69 -3.15 -5.31
CA TYR A 9 5.24 -3.04 -5.40
C TYR A 9 4.80 -2.59 -6.78
N GLN A 10 5.61 -1.81 -7.48
CA GLN A 10 5.31 -1.50 -8.87
C GLN A 10 5.30 -2.77 -9.72
N LYS A 11 6.25 -3.64 -9.48
CA LYS A 11 6.31 -4.89 -10.21
C LYS A 11 5.09 -5.77 -9.91
N ALA A 12 4.65 -5.79 -8.66
CA ALA A 12 3.49 -6.56 -8.28
C ALA A 12 2.23 -6.05 -8.98
N ILE A 13 2.08 -4.74 -9.10
CA ILE A 13 0.95 -4.13 -9.77
C ILE A 13 0.97 -4.46 -11.27
N GLU A 14 2.14 -4.33 -11.88
CA GLU A 14 2.28 -4.53 -13.32
C GLU A 14 2.29 -6.01 -13.70
N GLY A 15 2.73 -6.84 -12.79
CA GLY A 15 2.93 -8.24 -13.07
C GLY A 15 1.65 -9.03 -12.99
N VAL A 16 1.45 -9.68 -11.89
CA VAL A 16 0.32 -10.57 -11.75
C VAL A 16 -0.28 -10.41 -10.39
N GLU A 17 -1.58 -10.53 -10.34
CA GLU A 17 -2.35 -10.48 -9.10
C GLU A 17 -1.86 -11.48 -8.08
N THR A 18 -1.23 -12.55 -8.51
CA THR A 18 -0.73 -13.56 -7.58
C THR A 18 0.36 -13.03 -6.67
N ASP A 19 0.97 -11.90 -7.02
CA ASP A 19 1.99 -11.30 -6.19
C ASP A 19 1.42 -10.46 -5.05
N ILE A 20 0.11 -10.29 -5.00
CA ILE A 20 -0.55 -9.49 -3.98
C ILE A 20 -1.57 -10.34 -3.25
N GLU A 21 -1.38 -10.48 -1.94
CA GLU A 21 -2.35 -11.17 -1.09
C GLU A 21 -3.01 -10.12 -0.18
N ILE A 22 -4.33 -10.19 -0.05
CA ILE A 22 -5.09 -9.29 0.82
C ILE A 22 -5.71 -10.16 1.90
N VAL A 23 -5.25 -10.00 3.13
CA VAL A 23 -5.77 -10.83 4.23
C VAL A 23 -7.02 -10.18 4.83
N PRO A 24 -7.87 -10.95 5.51
CA PRO A 24 -9.16 -10.42 5.99
C PRO A 24 -9.05 -9.18 6.85
N SER A 25 -7.98 -9.02 7.64
CA SER A 25 -7.85 -7.84 8.48
C SER A 25 -7.75 -6.56 7.67
N ALA A 26 -7.34 -6.64 6.41
CA ALA A 26 -7.25 -5.47 5.55
C ALA A 26 -8.64 -4.97 5.12
N LEU A 27 -9.66 -5.78 5.31
CA LEU A 27 -11.01 -5.45 4.82
C LEU A 27 -11.93 -4.95 5.94
N LYS A 28 -11.45 -4.90 7.17
CA LYS A 28 -12.34 -4.63 8.30
C LYS A 28 -12.79 -3.17 8.41
N HIS A 29 -12.15 -2.26 7.69
CA HIS A 29 -12.52 -0.85 7.72
C HIS A 29 -13.34 -0.43 6.49
N GLY A 30 -13.89 -1.39 5.79
CA GLY A 30 -14.81 -1.10 4.68
C GLY A 30 -14.15 -0.91 3.33
N LYS A 31 -12.84 -1.03 3.23
CA LYS A 31 -12.19 -0.97 1.92
C LYS A 31 -12.27 -2.33 1.25
N THR A 32 -12.47 -2.31 -0.07
CA THR A 32 -12.57 -3.54 -0.86
C THR A 32 -11.22 -3.87 -1.49
N ALA A 33 -11.13 -5.07 -2.07
CA ALA A 33 -9.93 -5.43 -2.82
C ALA A 33 -9.68 -4.45 -3.97
N ALA A 34 -10.73 -4.02 -4.65
CA ALA A 34 -10.59 -3.05 -5.73
C ALA A 34 -10.05 -1.72 -5.21
N ASP A 35 -10.48 -1.30 -4.03
CA ASP A 35 -9.96 -0.09 -3.41
C ASP A 35 -8.47 -0.22 -3.14
N ILE A 36 -8.06 -1.36 -2.61
CA ILE A 36 -6.66 -1.60 -2.26
C ILE A 36 -5.78 -1.59 -3.51
N LEU A 37 -6.22 -2.25 -4.57
CA LEU A 37 -5.46 -2.24 -5.81
C LEU A 37 -5.38 -0.84 -6.41
N SER A 38 -6.45 -0.07 -6.32
CA SER A 38 -6.44 1.31 -6.77
C SER A 38 -5.42 2.15 -6.01
N VAL A 39 -5.35 1.97 -4.69
CA VAL A 39 -4.37 2.70 -3.88
C VAL A 39 -2.96 2.39 -4.33
N LEU A 40 -2.66 1.13 -4.60
CA LEU A 40 -1.33 0.75 -5.05
C LEU A 40 -0.99 1.36 -6.42
N GLU A 41 -1.98 1.41 -7.31
CA GLU A 41 -1.77 1.99 -8.63
C GLU A 41 -1.72 3.51 -8.62
N ARG A 42 -2.39 4.13 -7.67
CA ARG A 42 -2.54 5.59 -7.62
C ARG A 42 -1.90 6.15 -6.36
N ALA A 43 -0.81 5.55 -5.95
CA ALA A 43 -0.09 5.95 -4.74
C ALA A 43 0.56 7.30 -4.94
N ILE A 44 0.47 8.14 -3.91
CA ILE A 44 1.13 9.44 -3.92
C ILE A 44 2.24 9.52 -2.88
N TYR A 45 2.38 8.50 -2.04
CA TYR A 45 3.39 8.50 -0.98
C TYR A 45 3.64 7.07 -0.52
N ASP A 46 4.88 6.75 -0.23
CA ASP A 46 5.20 5.47 0.41
C ASP A 46 6.36 5.67 1.38
N GLU A 47 6.42 4.78 2.35
CA GLU A 47 7.40 4.88 3.42
C GLU A 47 7.62 3.52 4.06
N THR A 48 8.87 3.14 4.27
CA THR A 48 9.20 1.97 5.10
C THR A 48 8.99 2.37 6.55
N LEU A 49 8.17 1.61 7.28
CA LEU A 49 7.77 2.05 8.62
C LEU A 49 8.87 1.88 9.65
N THR A 50 9.72 0.85 9.51
CA THR A 50 10.86 0.69 10.40
C THR A 50 12.05 0.23 9.58
N ALA A 51 13.25 0.60 10.03
CA ALA A 51 14.46 0.39 9.24
C ALA A 51 14.75 -1.09 8.98
N ASP A 52 14.42 -1.95 9.92
CA ASP A 52 14.70 -3.38 9.80
C ASP A 52 13.46 -4.18 9.45
N SER A 53 12.41 -3.51 9.02
CA SER A 53 11.10 -4.10 8.80
C SER A 53 10.82 -4.18 7.31
N ASN A 54 10.03 -5.18 6.94
CA ASN A 54 9.51 -5.27 5.58
C ASN A 54 8.10 -4.66 5.47
N LYS A 55 7.73 -3.84 6.44
CA LYS A 55 6.43 -3.16 6.46
C LYS A 55 6.50 -1.86 5.69
N THR A 56 5.59 -1.67 4.77
CA THR A 56 5.55 -0.46 3.95
C THR A 56 4.16 0.15 4.03
N LEU A 57 4.15 1.46 4.28
CA LEU A 57 2.94 2.27 4.22
C LEU A 57 2.82 2.85 2.83
N VAL A 58 1.62 2.81 2.27
CA VAL A 58 1.32 3.49 1.01
C VAL A 58 0.07 4.32 1.21
N VAL A 59 0.09 5.56 0.73
CA VAL A 59 -1.07 6.44 0.72
C VAL A 59 -1.43 6.72 -0.74
N GLY A 60 -2.69 6.55 -1.07
CA GLY A 60 -3.15 6.77 -2.44
C GLY A 60 -4.66 6.87 -2.47
N PHE A 61 -5.21 6.89 -3.68
CA PHE A 61 -6.64 7.07 -3.87
C PHE A 61 -7.32 5.74 -4.15
N ASP A 62 -8.42 5.48 -3.43
CA ASP A 62 -9.18 4.26 -3.64
C ASP A 62 -10.04 4.39 -4.91
N ALA A 63 -10.89 3.40 -5.16
CA ALA A 63 -11.68 3.35 -6.38
C ALA A 63 -12.65 4.52 -6.49
N ASN A 64 -12.99 5.16 -5.37
CA ASN A 64 -13.89 6.32 -5.34
C ASN A 64 -13.14 7.62 -5.13
N ALA A 65 -11.84 7.61 -5.35
CA ALA A 65 -10.98 8.79 -5.23
C ALA A 65 -10.87 9.34 -3.80
N ASN A 66 -11.06 8.48 -2.81
CA ASN A 66 -10.87 8.85 -1.42
C ASN A 66 -9.46 8.51 -0.96
N LEU A 67 -8.84 9.40 -0.25
CA LEU A 67 -7.48 9.17 0.23
C LEU A 67 -7.47 8.06 1.25
N THR A 68 -6.61 7.08 1.03
CA THR A 68 -6.62 5.81 1.77
C THR A 68 -5.20 5.43 2.11
N GLU A 69 -5.02 4.87 3.30
CA GLU A 69 -3.73 4.32 3.71
C GLU A 69 -3.80 2.81 3.69
N ILE A 70 -2.73 2.18 3.22
CA ILE A 70 -2.59 0.73 3.35
C ILE A 70 -1.21 0.43 3.89
N ILE A 71 -1.08 -0.72 4.56
CA ILE A 71 0.21 -1.22 5.03
C ILE A 71 0.33 -2.65 4.57
N PHE A 72 1.49 -2.98 4.00
CA PHE A 72 1.74 -4.34 3.55
C PHE A 72 3.12 -4.80 3.99
N LEU A 73 3.28 -6.11 3.98
CA LEU A 73 4.56 -6.77 4.19
C LEU A 73 5.12 -7.15 2.83
N VAL A 74 6.43 -7.02 2.67
CA VAL A 74 7.13 -7.52 1.50
C VAL A 74 7.80 -8.82 1.90
N LEU A 75 7.39 -9.91 1.29
CA LEU A 75 7.93 -11.22 1.59
C LEU A 75 9.10 -11.54 0.67
N ALA A 76 9.83 -12.61 1.00
CA ALA A 76 10.86 -13.11 0.13
C ALA A 76 10.25 -13.31 -1.25
N GLU A 77 11.01 -13.07 -2.30
CA GLU A 77 10.58 -13.24 -3.68
C GLU A 77 9.61 -12.17 -4.17
N GLY A 78 9.38 -11.14 -3.36
CA GLY A 78 8.64 -9.98 -3.85
C GLY A 78 7.14 -10.01 -3.68
N GLN A 79 6.59 -11.08 -3.10
CA GLN A 79 5.16 -11.10 -2.81
C GLN A 79 4.83 -10.07 -1.74
N ILE A 80 3.72 -9.37 -1.88
CA ILE A 80 3.27 -8.44 -0.85
C ILE A 80 1.97 -8.95 -0.23
N VAL A 81 1.84 -8.71 1.08
CA VAL A 81 0.67 -9.11 1.83
C VAL A 81 0.09 -7.88 2.48
N VAL A 82 -1.07 -7.45 2.01
CA VAL A 82 -1.75 -6.27 2.54
C VAL A 82 -2.58 -6.70 3.74
N TYR A 83 -2.30 -6.12 4.91
CA TYR A 83 -3.01 -6.50 6.12
C TYR A 83 -3.73 -5.33 6.79
N HIS A 84 -3.62 -4.12 6.24
CA HIS A 84 -4.23 -2.93 6.81
C HIS A 84 -4.65 -2.00 5.69
N ALA A 85 -5.89 -1.54 5.72
CA ALA A 85 -6.40 -0.56 4.77
C ALA A 85 -7.53 0.21 5.44
N MET A 86 -7.46 1.55 5.39
CA MET A 86 -8.50 2.38 5.99
C MET A 86 -8.41 3.79 5.42
N PRO A 87 -9.44 4.62 5.64
CA PRO A 87 -9.33 6.04 5.26
C PRO A 87 -8.07 6.64 5.86
N CYS A 88 -7.37 7.44 5.08
CA CYS A 88 -6.06 7.94 5.49
C CYS A 88 -6.17 8.81 6.73
N ARG A 89 -5.41 8.45 7.77
CA ARG A 89 -5.39 9.22 9.00
C ARG A 89 -4.55 10.48 8.80
N LYS A 90 -4.87 11.50 9.61
CA LYS A 90 -4.26 12.81 9.45
C LYS A 90 -2.74 12.77 9.49
N MET A 91 -2.17 11.95 10.36
CA MET A 91 -0.72 11.92 10.50
C MET A 91 -0.02 11.47 9.21
N TYR A 92 -0.63 10.55 8.48
CA TYR A 92 -0.06 10.10 7.21
C TYR A 92 -0.41 11.04 6.08
N MET A 93 -1.59 11.66 6.16
CA MET A 93 -1.98 12.64 5.16
C MET A 93 -1.01 13.81 5.17
N GLU A 94 -0.62 14.27 6.36
CA GLU A 94 0.31 15.37 6.47
C GLU A 94 1.67 15.02 5.87
N LYS A 95 2.14 13.79 6.09
CA LYS A 95 3.40 13.36 5.48
C LYS A 95 3.29 13.34 3.96
N ALA A 96 2.18 12.85 3.44
CA ALA A 96 2.02 12.71 2.00
C ALA A 96 1.93 14.07 1.31
N ILE A 97 1.31 15.06 1.97
CA ILE A 97 1.09 16.37 1.37
C ILE A 97 2.28 17.29 1.52
N SER A 98 3.02 17.18 2.62
CA SER A 98 4.05 18.15 2.95
C SER A 98 5.41 17.87 2.37
N ARG A 99 5.55 16.85 1.53
CA ARG A 99 6.84 16.54 0.93
C ARG A 99 7.17 17.46 -0.24
#